data_2c216bca3caa3967ebedfcd239c587c2
#
_entry.id   2c216bca3caa3967ebedfcd239c587c2
#
_cell.length_a   1.000
_cell.length_b   1.000
_cell.length_c   1.000
_cell.angle_alpha   90.00
_cell.angle_beta   90.00
_cell.angle_gamma   90.00
#
_symmetry.space_group_name_H-M   'P 1'
#
loop_
_entity.id
_entity.type
_entity.pdbx_description
1 polymer ?
#
loop_
_entity_poly.entity_id
_entity_poly.type
_entity_poly.pdbx_seq_one_letter_code
_entity_poly.pdbx_strand_id
1 'polypeptide(L)'
;MQARIGRVTVEAPAGLKAPIIIMTDLDTTPTQDRVIASLLANDIVEWRIPPGSWLREREIAARFDVSHAPVREAFRYLARIGLVKVVPWRGAFVIDIDDHAADEVYELWKALFGVVCRLACSAMTD
;
A
#
# COMPACT_ATOMS: atom_id res chain seq x y z
N MET A 1 -15.99 6.47 -7.82
CA MET A 1 -15.16 7.67 -7.65
C MET A 1 -14.10 7.69 -8.74
N GLN A 2 -14.13 8.67 -9.61
CA GLN A 2 -13.20 8.80 -10.74
C GLN A 2 -12.04 9.69 -10.30
N ALA A 3 -10.82 9.16 -10.27
CA ALA A 3 -9.62 9.95 -10.09
C ALA A 3 -9.02 10.27 -11.46
N ARG A 4 -8.97 11.54 -11.84
CA ARG A 4 -8.30 12.00 -13.06
C ARG A 4 -6.82 12.17 -12.80
N ILE A 5 -6.01 11.36 -13.45
CA ILE A 5 -4.55 11.50 -13.43
C ILE A 5 -4.12 11.90 -14.83
N GLY A 6 -3.85 13.18 -15.05
CA GLY A 6 -3.53 13.67 -16.36
C GLY A 6 -4.65 13.38 -17.37
N ARG A 7 -4.34 12.77 -18.51
CA ARG A 7 -5.33 12.39 -19.54
C ARG A 7 -5.96 11.00 -19.32
N VAL A 8 -5.57 10.27 -18.29
CA VAL A 8 -6.06 8.92 -18.04
C VAL A 8 -7.10 8.94 -16.92
N THR A 9 -8.30 8.52 -17.22
CA THR A 9 -9.32 8.24 -16.20
C THR A 9 -9.10 6.81 -15.72
N VAL A 10 -8.57 6.65 -14.53
CA VAL A 10 -8.50 5.34 -13.87
C VAL A 10 -9.80 5.13 -13.14
N GLU A 11 -10.67 4.28 -13.67
CA GLU A 11 -11.86 3.85 -12.94
C GLU A 11 -11.42 2.90 -11.82
N ALA A 12 -11.64 3.32 -10.58
CA ALA A 12 -11.53 2.40 -9.46
C ALA A 12 -12.64 1.36 -9.56
N PRO A 13 -12.34 0.08 -9.35
CA PRO A 13 -13.38 -0.96 -9.36
C PRO A 13 -14.46 -0.64 -8.33
N ALA A 14 -15.73 -0.83 -8.75
CA ALA A 14 -16.88 -0.57 -7.90
C ALA A 14 -16.78 -1.40 -6.59
N GLY A 15 -16.83 -0.71 -5.45
CA GLY A 15 -16.75 -1.35 -4.13
C GLY A 15 -15.46 -1.09 -3.36
N LEU A 16 -14.50 -0.37 -3.93
CA LEU A 16 -13.27 -0.02 -3.21
C LEU A 16 -13.59 1.03 -2.14
N LYS A 17 -13.55 0.63 -0.88
CA LYS A 17 -13.43 1.59 0.23
C LYS A 17 -12.12 2.33 0.03
N ALA A 18 -12.13 3.65 0.22
CA ALA A 18 -10.93 4.48 0.06
C ALA A 18 -9.72 3.80 0.72
N PRO A 19 -8.60 3.64 0.01
CA PRO A 19 -7.46 2.92 0.56
C PRO A 19 -6.96 3.60 1.82
N ILE A 20 -6.78 2.82 2.87
CA ILE A 20 -6.33 3.25 4.21
C ILE A 20 -5.02 4.07 4.14
N ILE A 21 -4.25 3.90 3.08
CA ILE A 21 -2.94 4.51 2.88
C ILE A 21 -3.02 5.99 2.45
N ILE A 22 -4.15 6.45 1.90
CA ILE A 22 -4.34 7.86 1.48
C ILE A 22 -4.65 8.79 2.66
N MET A 23 -5.01 8.25 3.83
CA MET A 23 -5.49 9.06 4.96
C MET A 23 -4.42 9.88 5.68
N THR A 24 -3.14 9.71 5.37
CA THR A 24 -2.06 10.44 6.04
C THR A 24 -1.65 11.76 5.40
N ASP A 25 -2.08 12.04 4.17
CA ASP A 25 -1.75 13.27 3.45
C ASP A 25 -3.03 13.97 2.93
N LEU A 26 -3.82 14.54 3.84
CA LEU A 26 -5.12 15.15 3.53
C LEU A 26 -5.05 16.47 2.74
N ASP A 27 -3.86 17.04 2.53
CA ASP A 27 -3.71 18.40 1.99
C ASP A 27 -3.14 18.49 0.57
N THR A 28 -2.91 17.38 -0.11
CA THR A 28 -2.26 17.43 -1.43
C THR A 28 -3.08 16.68 -2.48
N THR A 29 -3.31 17.31 -3.62
CA THR A 29 -3.83 16.62 -4.83
C THR A 29 -3.00 15.36 -5.07
N PRO A 30 -3.60 14.17 -5.16
CA PRO A 30 -2.85 12.94 -5.30
C PRO A 30 -2.05 12.96 -6.61
N THR A 31 -0.75 12.83 -6.51
CA THR A 31 0.15 12.70 -7.65
C THR A 31 -0.02 11.33 -8.31
N GLN A 32 0.37 11.23 -9.58
CA GLN A 32 0.21 10.00 -10.37
C GLN A 32 0.88 8.79 -9.71
N ASP A 33 2.06 8.97 -9.16
CA ASP A 33 2.80 7.95 -8.39
C ASP A 33 2.06 7.50 -7.13
N ARG A 34 1.42 8.44 -6.41
CA ARG A 34 0.63 8.12 -5.21
C ARG A 34 -0.60 7.30 -5.53
N VAL A 35 -1.29 7.61 -6.61
CA VAL A 35 -2.47 6.84 -7.03
C VAL A 35 -2.06 5.43 -7.46
N ILE A 36 -1.00 5.28 -8.24
CA ILE A 36 -0.46 3.98 -8.63
C ILE A 36 -0.06 3.17 -7.39
N ALA A 37 0.65 3.78 -6.44
CA ALA A 37 1.05 3.12 -5.20
C ALA A 37 -0.17 2.64 -4.39
N SER A 38 -1.21 3.46 -4.28
CA SER A 38 -2.43 3.10 -3.55
C SER A 38 -3.17 1.94 -4.18
N LEU A 39 -3.29 1.93 -5.51
CA LEU A 39 -3.96 0.84 -6.23
C LEU A 39 -3.17 -0.47 -6.12
N LEU A 40 -1.85 -0.41 -6.25
CA LEU A 40 -0.99 -1.58 -6.06
C LEU A 40 -1.01 -2.08 -4.61
N ALA A 41 -1.00 -1.17 -3.63
CA ALA A 41 -1.11 -1.53 -2.22
C ALA A 41 -2.41 -2.28 -1.92
N ASN A 42 -3.53 -1.82 -2.46
CA ASN A 42 -4.80 -2.51 -2.32
C ASN A 42 -4.77 -3.90 -2.97
N ASP A 43 -4.21 -4.01 -4.15
CA ASP A 43 -4.07 -5.30 -4.84
C ASP A 43 -3.21 -6.29 -4.03
N ILE A 44 -2.18 -5.80 -3.35
CA ILE A 44 -1.32 -6.61 -2.49
C ILE A 44 -2.07 -7.02 -1.20
N VAL A 45 -2.71 -6.08 -0.52
CA VAL A 45 -3.44 -6.34 0.73
C VAL A 45 -4.63 -7.27 0.52
N GLU A 46 -5.32 -7.15 -0.61
CA GLU A 46 -6.45 -8.02 -0.96
C GLU A 46 -6.02 -9.32 -1.67
N TRP A 47 -4.74 -9.63 -1.71
CA TRP A 47 -4.18 -10.85 -2.31
C TRP A 47 -4.47 -11.01 -3.82
N ARG A 48 -4.84 -9.95 -4.52
CA ARG A 48 -4.89 -9.95 -5.98
C ARG A 48 -3.50 -10.06 -6.60
N ILE A 49 -2.51 -9.46 -5.92
CA ILE A 49 -1.09 -9.69 -6.18
C ILE A 49 -0.56 -10.50 -5.00
N PRO A 50 -0.27 -11.80 -5.18
CA PRO A 50 0.14 -12.66 -4.09
C PRO A 50 1.53 -12.30 -3.56
N PRO A 51 1.83 -12.60 -2.27
CA PRO A 51 3.19 -12.48 -1.73
C PRO A 51 4.21 -13.24 -2.59
N GLY A 52 5.42 -12.70 -2.70
CA GLY A 52 6.47 -13.28 -3.54
C GLY A 52 6.38 -12.95 -5.03
N SER A 53 5.39 -12.18 -5.44
CA SER A 53 5.22 -11.76 -6.84
C SER A 53 6.24 -10.68 -7.23
N TRP A 54 6.65 -10.68 -8.49
CA TRP A 54 7.45 -9.64 -9.09
C TRP A 54 6.55 -8.60 -9.78
N LEU A 55 6.81 -7.34 -9.46
CA LEU A 55 6.20 -6.19 -10.15
C LEU A 55 7.26 -5.58 -11.07
N ARG A 56 7.06 -5.69 -12.38
CA ARG A 56 7.96 -5.12 -13.37
C ARG A 56 7.50 -3.74 -13.79
N GLU A 57 8.40 -2.77 -13.81
CA GLU A 57 8.09 -1.39 -14.21
C GLU A 57 7.33 -1.31 -15.53
N ARG A 58 7.81 -2.06 -16.54
CA ARG A 58 7.21 -2.09 -17.87
C ARG A 58 5.75 -2.58 -17.86
N GLU A 59 5.46 -3.62 -17.10
CA GLU A 59 4.13 -4.20 -17.01
C GLU A 59 3.18 -3.25 -16.28
N ILE A 60 3.63 -2.64 -15.20
CA ILE A 60 2.83 -1.67 -14.43
C ILE A 60 2.63 -0.39 -15.22
N ALA A 61 3.66 0.12 -15.90
CA ALA A 61 3.53 1.29 -16.78
C ALA A 61 2.51 1.06 -17.90
N ALA A 62 2.51 -0.13 -18.51
CA ALA A 62 1.52 -0.50 -19.52
C ALA A 62 0.11 -0.63 -18.93
N ARG A 63 -0.04 -1.22 -17.75
CA ARG A 63 -1.32 -1.37 -17.06
C ARG A 63 -2.01 -0.03 -16.77
N PHE A 64 -1.23 0.97 -16.35
CA PHE A 64 -1.76 2.29 -16.00
C PHE A 64 -1.63 3.33 -17.11
N ASP A 65 -1.08 2.94 -18.27
CA ASP A 65 -0.81 3.84 -19.40
C ASP A 65 -0.04 5.11 -18.98
N VAL A 66 1.08 4.89 -18.31
CA VAL A 66 1.96 5.93 -17.80
C VAL A 66 3.41 5.66 -18.20
N SER A 67 4.28 6.67 -18.05
CA SER A 67 5.72 6.48 -18.18
C SER A 67 6.32 5.69 -17.01
N HIS A 68 7.58 5.29 -17.12
CA HIS A 68 8.25 4.52 -16.07
C HIS A 68 8.54 5.32 -14.79
N ALA A 69 8.72 6.64 -14.91
CA ALA A 69 9.08 7.47 -13.76
C ALA A 69 8.06 7.43 -12.61
N PRO A 70 6.75 7.65 -12.81
CA PRO A 70 5.78 7.54 -11.72
C PRO A 70 5.68 6.11 -11.15
N VAL A 71 5.93 5.09 -11.95
CA VAL A 71 5.96 3.69 -11.48
C VAL A 71 7.12 3.47 -10.52
N ARG A 72 8.31 3.97 -10.82
CA ARG A 72 9.48 3.90 -9.92
C ARG A 72 9.22 4.61 -8.60
N GLU A 73 8.63 5.79 -8.64
CA GLU A 73 8.28 6.51 -7.41
C GLU A 73 7.22 5.78 -6.60
N ALA A 74 6.22 5.16 -7.26
CA ALA A 74 5.25 4.31 -6.61
C ALA A 74 5.92 3.10 -5.92
N PHE A 75 6.87 2.44 -6.57
CA PHE A 75 7.62 1.34 -5.97
C PHE A 75 8.45 1.77 -4.77
N ARG A 76 9.09 2.94 -4.83
CA ARG A 76 9.84 3.50 -3.69
C ARG A 76 8.91 3.80 -2.52
N TYR A 77 7.73 4.32 -2.79
CA TYR A 77 6.73 4.55 -1.75
C TYR A 77 6.27 3.25 -1.10
N LEU A 78 5.93 2.23 -1.90
CA LEU A 78 5.54 0.91 -1.41
C LEU A 78 6.66 0.21 -0.61
N ALA A 79 7.92 0.40 -1.01
CA ALA A 79 9.08 -0.10 -0.26
C ALA A 79 9.24 0.60 1.10
N ARG A 80 9.00 1.90 1.15
CA ARG A 80 9.06 2.67 2.40
C ARG A 80 8.02 2.23 3.42
N ILE A 81 6.83 1.85 2.98
CA ILE A 81 5.78 1.30 3.86
C ILE A 81 5.89 -0.20 4.11
N GLY A 82 6.88 -0.87 3.55
CA GLY A 82 7.19 -2.27 3.82
C GLY A 82 6.39 -3.30 3.03
N LEU A 83 5.69 -2.92 1.96
CA LEU A 83 4.92 -3.86 1.13
C LEU A 83 5.74 -4.54 0.05
N VAL A 84 6.77 -3.88 -0.46
CA VAL A 84 7.65 -4.41 -1.50
C VAL A 84 9.12 -4.15 -1.19
N LYS A 85 9.99 -4.88 -1.85
CA LYS A 85 11.44 -4.62 -1.90
C LYS A 85 11.81 -4.26 -3.33
N VAL A 86 12.40 -3.07 -3.53
CA VAL A 86 12.89 -2.65 -4.85
C VAL A 86 14.21 -3.34 -5.13
N VAL A 87 14.30 -4.00 -6.28
CA VAL A 87 15.51 -4.65 -6.77
C VAL A 87 15.95 -3.94 -8.04
N PRO A 88 17.17 -3.33 -8.07
CA PRO A 88 17.68 -2.62 -9.24
C PRO A 88 17.60 -3.50 -10.49
N TRP A 89 17.17 -2.91 -11.61
CA TRP A 89 17.02 -3.54 -12.93
C TRP A 89 15.99 -4.67 -13.04
N ARG A 90 15.34 -5.07 -11.93
CA ARG A 90 14.34 -6.15 -11.90
C ARG A 90 12.93 -5.70 -11.58
N GLY A 91 12.76 -4.55 -10.94
CA GLY A 91 11.48 -4.02 -10.50
C GLY A 91 11.29 -4.10 -8.99
N ALA A 92 10.13 -4.47 -8.53
CA ALA A 92 9.82 -4.63 -7.13
C ALA A 92 9.31 -6.06 -6.83
N PHE A 93 9.63 -6.53 -5.65
CA PHE A 93 9.24 -7.84 -5.15
C PHE A 93 8.28 -7.68 -3.98
N VAL A 94 7.10 -8.28 -4.05
CA VAL A 94 6.13 -8.25 -2.96
C VAL A 94 6.67 -9.08 -1.79
N ILE A 95 6.78 -8.46 -0.61
CA ILE A 95 7.33 -9.10 0.57
C ILE A 95 6.43 -10.27 0.97
N ASP A 96 7.06 -11.43 1.12
CA ASP A 96 6.43 -12.61 1.67
C ASP A 96 6.68 -12.62 3.17
N ILE A 97 5.62 -12.60 3.96
CA ILE A 97 5.68 -12.69 5.41
C ILE A 97 5.61 -14.17 5.75
N ASP A 98 6.70 -14.72 6.24
CA ASP A 98 6.69 -16.09 6.75
C ASP A 98 5.84 -16.19 8.05
N ASP A 99 5.42 -17.38 8.39
CA ASP A 99 4.56 -17.63 9.55
C ASP A 99 5.19 -17.13 10.86
N HIS A 100 6.53 -17.22 10.98
CA HIS A 100 7.24 -16.77 12.17
C HIS A 100 7.18 -15.24 12.33
N ALA A 101 7.39 -14.49 11.25
CA ALA A 101 7.28 -13.03 11.27
C ALA A 101 5.84 -12.58 11.55
N ALA A 102 4.86 -13.31 11.05
CA ALA A 102 3.45 -13.06 11.34
C ALA A 102 3.12 -13.26 12.83
N ASP A 103 3.65 -14.31 13.45
CA ASP A 103 3.48 -14.57 14.88
C ASP A 103 4.10 -13.48 15.76
N GLU A 104 5.32 -13.02 15.42
CA GLU A 104 5.99 -11.92 16.14
C GLU A 104 5.18 -10.61 16.06
N VAL A 105 4.67 -10.27 14.89
CA VAL A 105 3.80 -9.08 14.70
C VAL A 105 2.51 -9.22 15.50
N TYR A 106 1.91 -10.40 15.52
CA TYR A 106 0.70 -10.67 16.27
C TYR A 106 0.91 -10.54 17.79
N GLU A 107 2.01 -11.05 18.33
CA GLU A 107 2.38 -10.89 19.75
C GLU A 107 2.58 -9.42 20.11
N LEU A 108 3.27 -8.66 19.27
CA LEU A 108 3.45 -7.22 19.46
C LEU A 108 2.10 -6.49 19.44
N TRP A 109 1.23 -6.86 18.53
CA TRP A 109 -0.11 -6.26 18.39
C TRP A 109 -0.98 -6.51 19.62
N LYS A 110 -0.96 -7.73 20.15
CA LYS A 110 -1.68 -8.08 21.40
C LYS A 110 -1.18 -7.23 22.57
N ALA A 111 0.11 -7.11 22.74
CA ALA A 111 0.72 -6.32 23.80
C ALA A 111 0.32 -4.84 23.70
N LEU A 112 0.44 -4.25 22.51
CA LEU A 112 0.09 -2.86 22.25
C LEU A 112 -1.41 -2.61 22.46
N PHE A 113 -2.25 -3.47 21.93
CA PHE A 113 -3.70 -3.36 22.09
C PHE A 113 -4.13 -3.46 23.55
N GLY A 114 -3.52 -4.36 24.33
CA GLY A 114 -3.76 -4.46 25.77
C GLY A 114 -3.40 -3.19 26.54
N VAL A 115 -2.33 -2.50 26.17
CA VAL A 115 -1.96 -1.19 26.76
C VAL A 115 -2.99 -0.13 26.40
N VAL A 116 -3.37 -0.04 25.12
CA VAL A 116 -4.38 0.93 24.65
C VAL A 116 -5.70 0.74 25.36
N CYS A 117 -6.18 -0.48 25.48
CA CYS A 117 -7.43 -0.79 26.21
C CYS A 117 -7.37 -0.38 27.68
N ARG A 118 -6.26 -0.66 28.39
CA ARG A 118 -6.09 -0.24 29.80
C ARG A 118 -6.14 1.28 29.95
N LEU A 119 -5.41 1.99 29.07
CA LEU A 119 -5.42 3.46 29.10
C LEU A 119 -6.79 4.05 28.76
N ALA A 120 -7.50 3.49 27.81
CA ALA A 120 -8.84 3.92 27.48
C ALA A 120 -9.82 3.68 28.64
N CYS A 121 -9.78 2.50 29.28
CA CYS A 121 -10.60 2.22 30.45
C CYS A 121 -10.30 3.15 31.62
N SER A 122 -9.03 3.44 31.91
CA SER A 122 -8.68 4.36 32.97
C SER A 122 -9.13 5.81 32.69
N ALA A 123 -9.09 6.24 31.45
CA ALA A 123 -9.59 7.55 31.02
C ALA A 123 -11.13 7.67 31.12
N MET A 124 -11.86 6.57 31.00
CA MET A 124 -13.33 6.55 31.10
C MET A 124 -13.86 6.50 32.53
N THR A 125 -13.02 6.19 33.52
CA THR A 125 -13.41 6.06 34.95
C THR A 125 -13.20 7.36 35.73
N ASP A 126 -12.62 8.37 35.13
CA ASP A 126 -12.54 9.73 35.70
C ASP A 126 -13.77 10.58 35.22
#